data_c8eeb9d8b33c5952711a7451e8f57c94
#
_entry.id   c8eeb9d8b33c5952711a7451e8f57c94
#
_cell.length_a   1.000
_cell.length_b   1.000
_cell.length_c   1.000
_cell.angle_alpha   90.00
_cell.angle_beta   90.00
_cell.angle_gamma   90.00
#
_symmetry.space_group_name_H-M   'P 1'
#
loop_
_entity.id
_entity.type
_entity.pdbx_description
1 polymer ?
#
loop_
_entity_poly.entity_id
_entity_poly.type
_entity_poly.pdbx_seq_one_letter_code
_entity_poly.pdbx_strand_id
1 'polypeptide(L)'
;MKKSFFKVAALSVALFSASVMAKEYEIVNVVKVSGIPWFNQMDKGVQQAAKDLGVNAYQVGPSTPDPAQQVKIIEDLIAKKVDAITVVPNDVTVLEPVFKKAREQGIIVLTHEAPDGHNADWDIETIDNDAYAKATMDELAKNMSGKGGYVIYVGSLTVPLHNNWANLAVEYQKKTYPEMFEVTSRMPVAESIDASFAATNDLMKAHPEMKGIVSYGSLGLIGAGEAIKKKRAKNKISTAGILMPAQAAPYLKGGEIKKGFLWNPADAGYALVSVSKDMLDGKKVTDGVEVKDLGKAEIDTQKQVIKFNKILEVDGNNATSLGF
;
A
#
# COMPACT_ATOMS: atom_id res chain seq x y z
N MET A 1 -46.36 9.61 80.38
CA MET A 1 -45.05 9.78 79.75
C MET A 1 -44.91 8.73 78.64
N LYS A 2 -45.16 9.10 77.36
CA LYS A 2 -45.04 8.17 76.16
C LYS A 2 -43.75 8.50 75.43
N LYS A 3 -42.78 7.58 75.43
CA LYS A 3 -41.54 7.71 74.61
C LYS A 3 -41.81 7.21 73.19
N SER A 4 -41.68 8.12 72.24
CA SER A 4 -41.80 7.82 70.81
C SER A 4 -40.39 7.39 70.31
N PHE A 5 -40.33 6.19 69.74
CA PHE A 5 -39.11 5.69 69.04
C PHE A 5 -39.18 6.05 67.54
N PHE A 6 -38.36 6.97 67.14
CA PHE A 6 -38.13 7.20 65.70
C PHE A 6 -37.21 6.11 65.15
N LYS A 7 -37.70 5.30 64.22
CA LYS A 7 -36.87 4.38 63.37
C LYS A 7 -36.39 5.16 62.18
N VAL A 8 -35.09 5.43 62.10
CA VAL A 8 -34.42 5.93 60.92
C VAL A 8 -34.12 4.71 60.00
N ALA A 9 -34.79 4.63 58.90
CA ALA A 9 -34.47 3.66 57.86
C ALA A 9 -33.37 4.23 56.95
N ALA A 10 -32.17 3.69 57.06
CA ALA A 10 -31.06 4.03 56.18
C ALA A 10 -31.28 3.31 54.82
N LEU A 11 -31.60 4.08 53.77
CA LEU A 11 -31.73 3.61 52.40
C LEU A 11 -30.32 3.54 51.77
N SER A 12 -29.77 2.34 51.75
CA SER A 12 -28.48 2.10 51.07
C SER A 12 -28.71 2.06 49.56
N VAL A 13 -28.36 3.12 48.84
CA VAL A 13 -28.32 3.16 47.38
C VAL A 13 -27.04 2.45 46.94
N ALA A 14 -27.16 1.20 46.51
CA ALA A 14 -26.10 0.48 45.83
C ALA A 14 -25.93 1.05 44.42
N LEU A 15 -24.92 1.87 44.18
CA LEU A 15 -24.46 2.29 42.87
C LEU A 15 -23.87 1.07 42.14
N PHE A 16 -24.66 0.42 41.34
CA PHE A 16 -24.16 -0.53 40.35
C PHE A 16 -23.39 0.28 39.28
N SER A 17 -22.09 0.40 39.43
CA SER A 17 -21.21 0.81 38.34
C SER A 17 -21.21 -0.32 37.32
N ALA A 18 -22.11 -0.26 36.35
CA ALA A 18 -21.99 -1.07 35.15
C ALA A 18 -20.71 -0.63 34.45
N SER A 19 -19.65 -1.43 34.57
CA SER A 19 -18.49 -1.31 33.71
C SER A 19 -18.98 -1.55 32.27
N VAL A 20 -19.22 -0.48 31.53
CA VAL A 20 -19.41 -0.58 30.08
C VAL A 20 -18.07 -1.12 29.56
N MET A 21 -18.01 -2.42 29.30
CA MET A 21 -16.89 -2.99 28.54
C MET A 21 -16.89 -2.24 27.20
N ALA A 22 -15.86 -1.43 26.99
CA ALA A 22 -15.70 -0.79 25.69
C ALA A 22 -15.72 -1.88 24.62
N LYS A 23 -16.56 -1.72 23.61
CA LYS A 23 -16.61 -2.65 22.49
C LYS A 23 -15.22 -2.65 21.84
N GLU A 24 -14.60 -3.82 21.74
CA GLU A 24 -13.38 -3.99 21.00
C GLU A 24 -13.74 -3.92 19.50
N TYR A 25 -13.20 -2.93 18.80
CA TYR A 25 -13.45 -2.78 17.36
C TYR A 25 -12.76 -3.90 16.59
N GLU A 26 -13.46 -4.44 15.59
CA GLU A 26 -12.90 -5.39 14.63
C GLU A 26 -12.60 -4.68 13.31
N ILE A 27 -11.30 -4.57 12.97
CA ILE A 27 -10.79 -3.86 11.78
C ILE A 27 -10.02 -4.85 10.91
N VAL A 28 -10.41 -5.01 9.65
CA VAL A 28 -9.81 -6.02 8.78
C VAL A 28 -9.17 -5.40 7.55
N ASN A 29 -7.87 -5.65 7.38
CA ASN A 29 -7.12 -5.22 6.19
C ASN A 29 -7.16 -6.30 5.10
N VAL A 30 -7.69 -5.96 3.92
CA VAL A 30 -7.81 -6.85 2.76
C VAL A 30 -6.80 -6.45 1.70
N VAL A 31 -5.73 -7.23 1.55
CA VAL A 31 -4.64 -6.94 0.60
C VAL A 31 -4.86 -7.53 -0.79
N LYS A 32 -4.12 -7.07 -1.79
CA LYS A 32 -4.18 -7.54 -3.19
C LYS A 32 -3.88 -9.03 -3.34
N VAL A 33 -2.89 -9.49 -2.60
CA VAL A 33 -2.42 -10.88 -2.60
C VAL A 33 -1.73 -11.16 -1.28
N SER A 34 -2.03 -12.29 -0.66
CA SER A 34 -1.37 -12.73 0.57
C SER A 34 -0.04 -13.43 0.29
N GLY A 35 0.85 -13.47 1.30
CA GLY A 35 2.07 -14.28 1.28
C GLY A 35 3.28 -13.66 0.60
N ILE A 36 3.17 -12.52 -0.07
CA ILE A 36 4.35 -11.82 -0.59
C ILE A 36 4.98 -10.92 0.50
N PRO A 37 6.29 -10.71 0.48
CA PRO A 37 7.02 -9.96 1.52
C PRO A 37 6.48 -8.56 1.79
N TRP A 38 6.00 -7.85 0.78
CA TRP A 38 5.39 -6.53 0.91
C TRP A 38 4.20 -6.55 1.87
N PHE A 39 3.24 -7.44 1.64
CA PHE A 39 2.05 -7.54 2.47
C PHE A 39 2.30 -8.25 3.80
N ASN A 40 3.32 -9.11 3.90
CA ASN A 40 3.77 -9.63 5.19
C ASN A 40 4.36 -8.51 6.07
N GLN A 41 5.04 -7.54 5.47
CA GLN A 41 5.52 -6.36 6.20
C GLN A 41 4.36 -5.42 6.59
N MET A 42 3.36 -5.23 5.71
CA MET A 42 2.14 -4.46 6.02
C MET A 42 1.40 -5.07 7.22
N ASP A 43 1.27 -6.40 7.26
CA ASP A 43 0.62 -7.11 8.38
C ASP A 43 1.31 -6.83 9.73
N LYS A 44 2.63 -6.70 9.77
CA LYS A 44 3.32 -6.29 11.01
C LYS A 44 2.84 -4.94 11.52
N GLY A 45 2.57 -3.99 10.62
CA GLY A 45 2.00 -2.70 10.98
C GLY A 45 0.57 -2.80 11.49
N VAL A 46 -0.26 -3.63 10.84
CA VAL A 46 -1.63 -3.94 11.30
C VAL A 46 -1.61 -4.53 12.71
N GLN A 47 -0.77 -5.54 12.95
CA GLN A 47 -0.63 -6.19 14.26
C GLN A 47 -0.08 -5.24 15.33
N GLN A 48 0.86 -4.38 14.97
CA GLN A 48 1.40 -3.37 15.90
C GLN A 48 0.32 -2.35 16.28
N ALA A 49 -0.46 -1.87 15.31
CA ALA A 49 -1.57 -0.95 15.56
C ALA A 49 -2.66 -1.61 16.43
N ALA A 50 -2.99 -2.88 16.15
CA ALA A 50 -3.94 -3.64 16.98
C ALA A 50 -3.54 -3.63 18.46
N LYS A 51 -2.26 -3.91 18.73
CA LYS A 51 -1.70 -3.92 20.09
C LYS A 51 -1.67 -2.52 20.72
N ASP A 52 -1.15 -1.53 19.98
CA ASP A 52 -0.94 -0.17 20.51
C ASP A 52 -2.28 0.54 20.79
N LEU A 53 -3.31 0.24 20.00
CA LEU A 53 -4.60 0.92 20.03
C LEU A 53 -5.71 0.13 20.76
N GLY A 54 -5.42 -1.13 21.15
CA GLY A 54 -6.37 -1.98 21.87
C GLY A 54 -7.59 -2.35 21.03
N VAL A 55 -7.37 -2.75 19.77
CA VAL A 55 -8.41 -3.18 18.84
C VAL A 55 -8.08 -4.58 18.29
N ASN A 56 -9.10 -5.31 17.84
CA ASN A 56 -8.90 -6.54 17.08
C ASN A 56 -8.66 -6.19 15.60
N ALA A 57 -7.41 -6.14 15.18
CA ALA A 57 -7.09 -5.91 13.79
C ALA A 57 -6.22 -7.03 13.22
N TYR A 58 -6.53 -7.45 11.99
CA TYR A 58 -5.80 -8.49 11.28
C TYR A 58 -5.87 -8.30 9.75
N GLN A 59 -4.98 -9.00 9.05
CA GLN A 59 -4.89 -8.92 7.60
C GLN A 59 -5.33 -10.24 6.95
N VAL A 60 -6.06 -10.11 5.83
CA VAL A 60 -6.45 -11.21 4.94
C VAL A 60 -6.21 -10.81 3.49
N GLY A 61 -6.23 -11.78 2.58
CA GLY A 61 -6.15 -11.50 1.15
C GLY A 61 -6.21 -12.78 0.32
N PRO A 62 -6.51 -12.69 -0.97
CA PRO A 62 -6.50 -13.83 -1.86
C PRO A 62 -5.09 -14.40 -2.03
N SER A 63 -4.98 -15.67 -2.39
CA SER A 63 -3.70 -16.32 -2.67
C SER A 63 -3.09 -15.93 -4.02
N THR A 64 -3.90 -15.34 -4.90
CA THR A 64 -3.50 -14.80 -6.21
C THR A 64 -4.12 -13.42 -6.40
N PRO A 65 -3.52 -12.51 -7.18
CA PRO A 65 -4.11 -11.20 -7.49
C PRO A 65 -5.42 -11.38 -8.29
N ASP A 66 -6.55 -11.42 -7.60
CA ASP A 66 -7.88 -11.67 -8.16
C ASP A 66 -8.93 -10.77 -7.51
N PRO A 67 -9.47 -9.77 -8.24
CA PRO A 67 -10.49 -8.86 -7.72
C PRO A 67 -11.76 -9.57 -7.25
N ALA A 68 -12.19 -10.66 -7.93
CA ALA A 68 -13.41 -11.39 -7.56
C ALA A 68 -13.25 -12.11 -6.21
N GLN A 69 -12.06 -12.61 -5.91
CA GLN A 69 -11.76 -13.15 -4.59
C GLN A 69 -11.76 -12.06 -3.51
N GLN A 70 -11.27 -10.84 -3.82
CA GLN A 70 -11.37 -9.71 -2.87
C GLN A 70 -12.83 -9.35 -2.60
N VAL A 71 -13.70 -9.30 -3.63
CA VAL A 71 -15.14 -9.07 -3.43
C VAL A 71 -15.73 -10.09 -2.46
N LYS A 72 -15.46 -11.38 -2.66
CA LYS A 72 -15.95 -12.44 -1.78
C LYS A 72 -15.48 -12.29 -0.34
N ILE A 73 -14.20 -11.99 -0.13
CA ILE A 73 -13.64 -11.74 1.21
C ILE A 73 -14.37 -10.57 1.87
N ILE A 74 -14.58 -9.47 1.16
CA ILE A 74 -15.26 -8.28 1.69
C ILE A 74 -16.73 -8.60 1.99
N GLU A 75 -17.43 -9.37 1.16
CA GLU A 75 -18.80 -9.81 1.42
C GLU A 75 -18.91 -10.68 2.69
N ASP A 76 -17.95 -11.57 2.91
CA ASP A 76 -17.86 -12.38 4.13
C ASP A 76 -17.64 -11.49 5.38
N LEU A 77 -16.82 -10.44 5.27
CA LEU A 77 -16.59 -9.47 6.35
C LEU A 77 -17.83 -8.62 6.62
N ILE A 78 -18.55 -8.20 5.59
CA ILE A 78 -19.86 -7.52 5.73
C ILE A 78 -20.85 -8.41 6.47
N ALA A 79 -20.94 -9.70 6.11
CA ALA A 79 -21.82 -10.65 6.78
C ALA A 79 -21.43 -10.86 8.26
N LYS A 80 -20.16 -10.81 8.60
CA LYS A 80 -19.64 -10.84 9.98
C LYS A 80 -19.91 -9.55 10.76
N LYS A 81 -20.26 -8.46 10.08
CA LYS A 81 -20.50 -7.13 10.67
C LYS A 81 -19.28 -6.57 11.39
N VAL A 82 -18.11 -6.67 10.77
CA VAL A 82 -16.89 -6.01 11.26
C VAL A 82 -17.09 -4.49 11.31
N ASP A 83 -16.30 -3.78 12.12
CA ASP A 83 -16.49 -2.34 12.30
C ASP A 83 -15.84 -1.51 11.19
N ALA A 84 -14.70 -1.98 10.65
CA ALA A 84 -14.04 -1.35 9.52
C ALA A 84 -13.36 -2.37 8.61
N ILE A 85 -13.33 -2.06 7.32
CA ILE A 85 -12.63 -2.81 6.28
C ILE A 85 -11.66 -1.86 5.61
N THR A 86 -10.38 -2.20 5.60
CA THR A 86 -9.37 -1.44 4.86
C THR A 86 -8.88 -2.26 3.69
N VAL A 87 -8.68 -1.68 2.52
CA VAL A 87 -8.44 -2.44 1.29
C VAL A 87 -7.29 -1.87 0.47
N VAL A 88 -6.40 -2.75 0.03
CA VAL A 88 -5.47 -2.46 -1.08
C VAL A 88 -6.01 -3.16 -2.33
N PRO A 89 -6.68 -2.45 -3.25
CA PRO A 89 -7.46 -3.08 -4.30
C PRO A 89 -6.62 -3.59 -5.47
N ASN A 90 -7.01 -4.75 -6.03
CA ASN A 90 -6.54 -5.23 -7.32
C ASN A 90 -7.19 -4.48 -8.49
N ASP A 91 -8.46 -4.12 -8.31
CA ASP A 91 -9.27 -3.37 -9.27
C ASP A 91 -10.35 -2.61 -8.51
N VAL A 92 -10.20 -1.28 -8.43
CA VAL A 92 -11.14 -0.45 -7.68
C VAL A 92 -12.53 -0.50 -8.28
N THR A 93 -12.67 -0.53 -9.61
CA THR A 93 -13.96 -0.53 -10.29
C THR A 93 -14.79 -1.77 -9.94
N VAL A 94 -14.15 -2.93 -9.86
CA VAL A 94 -14.80 -4.19 -9.46
C VAL A 94 -15.22 -4.16 -7.99
N LEU A 95 -14.47 -3.44 -7.14
CA LEU A 95 -14.73 -3.39 -5.69
C LEU A 95 -15.72 -2.28 -5.28
N GLU A 96 -15.93 -1.25 -6.10
CA GLU A 96 -16.84 -0.14 -5.80
C GLU A 96 -18.24 -0.58 -5.30
N PRO A 97 -18.93 -1.56 -5.92
CA PRO A 97 -20.25 -1.99 -5.45
C PRO A 97 -20.21 -2.60 -4.03
N VAL A 98 -19.17 -3.36 -3.70
CA VAL A 98 -19.07 -3.99 -2.38
C VAL A 98 -18.62 -2.99 -1.31
N PHE A 99 -17.82 -1.96 -1.66
CA PHE A 99 -17.53 -0.83 -0.77
C PHE A 99 -18.81 -0.08 -0.40
N LYS A 100 -19.62 0.26 -1.40
CA LYS A 100 -20.93 0.90 -1.18
C LYS A 100 -21.81 0.07 -0.24
N LYS A 101 -21.91 -1.24 -0.50
CA LYS A 101 -22.68 -2.18 0.34
C LYS A 101 -22.20 -2.21 1.79
N ALA A 102 -20.88 -2.17 2.04
CA ALA A 102 -20.31 -2.13 3.37
C ALA A 102 -20.69 -0.83 4.10
N ARG A 103 -20.51 0.32 3.43
CA ARG A 103 -20.84 1.63 4.00
C ARG A 103 -22.34 1.81 4.30
N GLU A 104 -23.23 1.28 3.45
CA GLU A 104 -24.68 1.26 3.70
C GLU A 104 -25.05 0.47 4.96
N GLN A 105 -24.18 -0.43 5.42
CA GLN A 105 -24.33 -1.16 6.68
C GLN A 105 -23.61 -0.50 7.86
N GLY A 106 -23.03 0.69 7.67
CA GLY A 106 -22.33 1.44 8.71
C GLY A 106 -20.90 0.95 8.96
N ILE A 107 -20.34 0.13 8.08
CA ILE A 107 -18.94 -0.31 8.14
C ILE A 107 -18.06 0.78 7.50
N ILE A 108 -17.03 1.20 8.19
CA ILE A 108 -16.03 2.14 7.65
C ILE A 108 -15.22 1.42 6.56
N VAL A 109 -15.05 2.07 5.42
CA VAL A 109 -14.23 1.57 4.32
C VAL A 109 -13.09 2.54 4.02
N LEU A 110 -11.86 2.12 4.24
CA LEU A 110 -10.67 2.86 3.81
C LEU A 110 -9.96 2.11 2.69
N THR A 111 -9.30 2.85 1.81
CA THR A 111 -8.42 2.27 0.81
C THR A 111 -6.97 2.74 1.00
N HIS A 112 -6.06 2.03 0.39
CA HIS A 112 -4.66 2.40 0.20
C HIS A 112 -4.27 2.04 -1.23
N GLU A 113 -3.52 2.91 -1.88
CA GLU A 113 -3.16 2.78 -3.29
C GLU A 113 -4.37 2.86 -4.27
N ALA A 114 -5.41 3.63 -3.91
CA ALA A 114 -6.59 3.82 -4.76
C ALA A 114 -7.18 5.24 -4.70
N PRO A 115 -6.38 6.29 -4.95
CA PRO A 115 -6.79 7.68 -4.75
C PRO A 115 -7.93 8.16 -5.65
N ASP A 116 -8.30 7.39 -6.67
CA ASP A 116 -9.40 7.68 -7.59
C ASP A 116 -10.66 6.83 -7.31
N GLY A 117 -10.71 6.12 -6.17
CA GLY A 117 -11.88 5.37 -5.72
C GLY A 117 -12.99 6.30 -5.20
N HIS A 118 -14.27 5.90 -5.34
CA HIS A 118 -15.41 6.77 -5.01
C HIS A 118 -16.28 6.29 -3.85
N ASN A 119 -16.32 4.98 -3.59
CA ASN A 119 -17.19 4.40 -2.57
C ASN A 119 -16.43 4.00 -1.28
N ALA A 120 -15.15 4.34 -1.13
CA ALA A 120 -14.47 4.35 0.15
C ALA A 120 -14.81 5.63 0.94
N ASP A 121 -14.60 5.63 2.25
CA ASP A 121 -14.70 6.84 3.07
C ASP A 121 -13.50 7.74 2.85
N TRP A 122 -12.31 7.15 2.83
CA TRP A 122 -11.03 7.82 2.55
C TRP A 122 -10.04 6.85 1.93
N ASP A 123 -9.13 7.39 1.12
CA ASP A 123 -7.92 6.71 0.68
C ASP A 123 -6.71 7.23 1.45
N ILE A 124 -5.78 6.34 1.80
CA ILE A 124 -4.55 6.70 2.53
C ILE A 124 -3.34 6.50 1.62
N GLU A 125 -2.65 7.59 1.30
CA GLU A 125 -1.43 7.60 0.52
C GLU A 125 -0.22 7.93 1.39
N THR A 126 0.77 7.05 1.42
CA THR A 126 1.97 7.22 2.24
C THR A 126 3.04 8.08 1.58
N ILE A 127 2.91 8.32 0.28
CA ILE A 127 3.82 9.11 -0.56
C ILE A 127 3.06 10.10 -1.43
N ASP A 128 3.76 11.09 -1.96
CA ASP A 128 3.27 11.91 -3.06
C ASP A 128 3.46 11.17 -4.39
N ASN A 129 2.36 10.82 -5.04
CA ASN A 129 2.35 9.97 -6.24
C ASN A 129 3.01 10.63 -7.45
N ASP A 130 2.84 11.96 -7.62
CA ASP A 130 3.52 12.72 -8.67
C ASP A 130 5.02 12.80 -8.44
N ALA A 131 5.43 13.13 -7.23
CA ALA A 131 6.85 13.19 -6.87
C ALA A 131 7.52 11.83 -7.02
N TYR A 132 6.83 10.75 -6.62
CA TYR A 132 7.31 9.38 -6.76
C TYR A 132 7.51 8.96 -8.22
N ALA A 133 6.53 9.21 -9.08
CA ALA A 133 6.60 8.88 -10.52
C ALA A 133 7.76 9.64 -11.20
N LYS A 134 7.93 10.93 -10.88
CA LYS A 134 9.04 11.77 -11.37
C LYS A 134 10.39 11.24 -10.89
N ALA A 135 10.55 11.02 -9.58
CA ALA A 135 11.82 10.54 -9.00
C ALA A 135 12.26 9.19 -9.61
N THR A 136 11.31 8.29 -9.82
CA THR A 136 11.55 6.98 -10.45
C THR A 136 12.02 7.15 -11.90
N MET A 137 11.39 8.04 -12.67
CA MET A 137 11.75 8.28 -14.07
C MET A 137 13.06 9.06 -14.19
N ASP A 138 13.33 10.03 -13.30
CA ASP A 138 14.59 10.77 -13.26
C ASP A 138 15.79 9.85 -12.99
N GLU A 139 15.65 8.93 -12.04
CA GLU A 139 16.71 7.94 -11.76
C GLU A 139 16.92 7.00 -12.95
N LEU A 140 15.85 6.54 -13.61
CA LEU A 140 15.98 5.74 -14.82
C LEU A 140 16.68 6.52 -15.93
N ALA A 141 16.23 7.75 -16.22
CA ALA A 141 16.78 8.62 -17.25
C ALA A 141 18.26 8.94 -17.01
N LYS A 142 18.63 9.26 -15.77
CA LYS A 142 20.02 9.48 -15.37
C LYS A 142 20.90 8.28 -15.73
N ASN A 143 20.47 7.08 -15.42
CA ASN A 143 21.24 5.85 -15.69
C ASN A 143 21.23 5.44 -17.17
N MET A 144 20.22 5.88 -17.94
CA MET A 144 20.14 5.68 -19.40
C MET A 144 20.78 6.82 -20.19
N SER A 145 21.31 7.87 -19.56
CA SER A 145 21.79 9.10 -20.21
C SER A 145 20.70 9.80 -21.02
N GLY A 146 19.46 9.76 -20.53
CA GLY A 146 18.30 10.43 -21.08
C GLY A 146 17.77 9.89 -22.41
N LYS A 147 18.19 8.69 -22.87
CA LYS A 147 17.82 8.16 -24.19
C LYS A 147 17.76 6.65 -24.28
N GLY A 148 16.93 6.15 -25.21
CA GLY A 148 16.77 4.73 -25.55
C GLY A 148 15.47 4.15 -25.00
N GLY A 149 15.25 2.88 -25.29
CA GLY A 149 14.02 2.17 -24.97
C GLY A 149 13.95 1.74 -23.50
N TYR A 150 12.76 1.76 -22.92
CA TYR A 150 12.49 1.21 -21.60
C TYR A 150 11.16 0.47 -21.57
N VAL A 151 10.94 -0.33 -20.52
CA VAL A 151 9.68 -1.04 -20.28
C VAL A 151 9.18 -0.75 -18.86
N ILE A 152 7.86 -0.78 -18.69
CA ILE A 152 7.20 -0.63 -17.38
C ILE A 152 6.57 -1.95 -16.95
N TYR A 153 6.87 -2.40 -15.74
CA TYR A 153 6.25 -3.53 -15.06
C TYR A 153 5.22 -3.02 -14.05
N VAL A 154 4.01 -3.59 -14.11
CA VAL A 154 2.90 -3.34 -13.18
C VAL A 154 2.42 -4.65 -12.58
N GLY A 155 1.68 -4.62 -11.48
CA GLY A 155 1.13 -5.83 -10.86
C GLY A 155 0.07 -6.49 -11.74
N SER A 156 -0.86 -5.69 -12.24
CA SER A 156 -1.80 -6.03 -13.31
C SER A 156 -2.18 -4.77 -14.08
N LEU A 157 -2.89 -4.93 -15.20
CA LEU A 157 -3.34 -3.78 -15.99
C LEU A 157 -4.51 -3.02 -15.33
N THR A 158 -5.05 -3.53 -14.24
CA THR A 158 -6.17 -2.96 -13.48
C THR A 158 -5.78 -2.43 -12.09
N VAL A 159 -4.58 -2.72 -11.58
CA VAL A 159 -4.10 -2.15 -10.31
C VAL A 159 -4.03 -0.63 -10.41
N PRO A 160 -4.83 0.12 -9.61
CA PRO A 160 -5.04 1.55 -9.83
C PRO A 160 -3.74 2.34 -9.77
N LEU A 161 -3.04 2.26 -8.64
CA LEU A 161 -1.89 3.13 -8.40
C LEU A 161 -0.68 2.79 -9.26
N HIS A 162 -0.42 1.49 -9.55
CA HIS A 162 0.68 1.11 -10.46
C HIS A 162 0.50 1.71 -11.85
N ASN A 163 -0.75 1.74 -12.34
CA ASN A 163 -1.06 2.32 -13.65
C ASN A 163 -1.07 3.85 -13.62
N ASN A 164 -1.48 4.46 -12.52
CA ASN A 164 -1.40 5.90 -12.31
C ASN A 164 0.08 6.37 -12.34
N TRP A 165 0.96 5.76 -11.53
CA TRP A 165 2.40 6.08 -11.56
C TRP A 165 3.01 5.90 -12.96
N ALA A 166 2.62 4.82 -13.66
CA ALA A 166 3.08 4.60 -15.03
C ALA A 166 2.61 5.71 -15.97
N ASN A 167 1.36 6.19 -15.86
CA ASN A 167 0.85 7.31 -16.65
C ASN A 167 1.62 8.60 -16.37
N LEU A 168 1.76 8.96 -15.08
CA LEU A 168 2.48 10.15 -14.63
C LEU A 168 3.96 10.12 -15.09
N ALA A 169 4.61 8.98 -14.95
CA ALA A 169 6.00 8.79 -15.35
C ALA A 169 6.20 8.93 -16.88
N VAL A 170 5.30 8.32 -17.69
CA VAL A 170 5.35 8.44 -19.15
C VAL A 170 5.05 9.85 -19.60
N GLU A 171 4.07 10.53 -19.00
CA GLU A 171 3.78 11.93 -19.31
C GLU A 171 4.96 12.84 -18.98
N TYR A 172 5.58 12.64 -17.83
CA TYR A 172 6.78 13.38 -17.42
C TYR A 172 7.96 13.08 -18.34
N GLN A 173 8.20 11.80 -18.69
CA GLN A 173 9.26 11.37 -19.60
C GLN A 173 9.15 12.04 -20.96
N LYS A 174 7.94 12.06 -21.56
CA LYS A 174 7.73 12.68 -22.90
C LYS A 174 8.09 14.16 -22.93
N LYS A 175 7.87 14.88 -21.82
CA LYS A 175 8.20 16.30 -21.68
C LYS A 175 9.69 16.54 -21.41
N THR A 176 10.30 15.71 -20.55
CA THR A 176 11.61 15.96 -19.98
C THR A 176 12.73 15.19 -20.66
N TYR A 177 12.44 13.96 -21.12
CA TYR A 177 13.39 13.04 -21.75
C TYR A 177 12.84 12.52 -23.09
N PRO A 178 12.70 13.36 -24.12
CA PRO A 178 12.02 13.00 -25.37
C PRO A 178 12.74 11.94 -26.21
N GLU A 179 14.03 11.68 -25.93
CA GLU A 179 14.78 10.61 -26.60
C GLU A 179 14.61 9.23 -25.91
N MET A 180 13.84 9.16 -24.83
CA MET A 180 13.42 7.90 -24.21
C MET A 180 12.07 7.47 -24.78
N PHE A 181 11.80 6.16 -24.84
CA PHE A 181 10.53 5.63 -25.33
C PHE A 181 10.23 4.25 -24.78
N GLU A 182 8.94 3.91 -24.65
CA GLU A 182 8.50 2.57 -24.29
C GLU A 182 8.72 1.60 -25.47
N VAL A 183 9.44 0.49 -25.25
CA VAL A 183 9.68 -0.52 -26.31
C VAL A 183 8.47 -1.43 -26.54
N THR A 184 7.59 -1.55 -25.55
CA THR A 184 6.36 -2.33 -25.60
C THR A 184 5.34 -1.80 -24.60
N SER A 185 4.12 -2.31 -24.66
CA SER A 185 3.08 -2.06 -23.67
C SER A 185 3.53 -2.53 -22.28
N ARG A 186 2.90 -2.00 -21.24
CA ARG A 186 3.13 -2.39 -19.84
C ARG A 186 2.98 -3.89 -19.66
N MET A 187 3.87 -4.47 -18.87
CA MET A 187 3.91 -5.89 -18.57
C MET A 187 3.32 -6.18 -17.18
N PRO A 188 2.29 -7.02 -17.06
CA PRO A 188 1.65 -7.32 -15.76
C PRO A 188 2.44 -8.41 -14.99
N VAL A 189 3.69 -8.13 -14.65
CA VAL A 189 4.65 -9.10 -14.08
C VAL A 189 5.29 -8.65 -12.77
N ALA A 190 4.94 -7.45 -12.28
CA ALA A 190 5.65 -6.84 -11.17
C ALA A 190 5.39 -7.48 -9.79
N GLU A 191 4.39 -8.37 -9.67
CA GLU A 191 4.08 -9.11 -8.44
C GLU A 191 4.52 -10.59 -8.50
N SER A 192 5.42 -10.93 -9.43
CA SER A 192 6.01 -12.27 -9.57
C SER A 192 7.47 -12.20 -9.98
N ILE A 193 8.35 -12.81 -9.19
CA ILE A 193 9.78 -12.92 -9.51
C ILE A 193 9.96 -13.73 -10.80
N ASP A 194 9.32 -14.90 -10.90
CA ASP A 194 9.48 -15.78 -12.06
C ASP A 194 8.96 -15.14 -13.35
N ALA A 195 7.78 -14.50 -13.28
CA ALA A 195 7.20 -13.83 -14.45
C ALA A 195 8.07 -12.65 -14.91
N SER A 196 8.55 -11.82 -13.99
CA SER A 196 9.42 -10.68 -14.32
C SER A 196 10.81 -11.13 -14.79
N PHE A 197 11.36 -12.21 -14.25
CA PHE A 197 12.59 -12.84 -14.76
C PHE A 197 12.43 -13.32 -16.22
N ALA A 198 11.36 -14.06 -16.50
CA ALA A 198 11.08 -14.57 -17.85
C ALA A 198 10.87 -13.41 -18.83
N ALA A 199 9.99 -12.45 -18.48
CA ALA A 199 9.73 -11.28 -19.31
C ALA A 199 11.01 -10.47 -19.60
N THR A 200 11.86 -10.25 -18.60
CA THR A 200 13.12 -9.52 -18.79
C THR A 200 14.06 -10.24 -19.75
N ASN A 201 14.18 -11.58 -19.66
CA ASN A 201 14.99 -12.36 -20.60
C ASN A 201 14.49 -12.28 -22.03
N ASP A 202 13.16 -12.31 -22.22
CA ASP A 202 12.55 -12.25 -23.56
C ASP A 202 12.65 -10.85 -24.16
N LEU A 203 12.41 -9.82 -23.35
CA LEU A 203 12.56 -8.42 -23.77
C LEU A 203 14.00 -8.08 -24.17
N MET A 204 15.00 -8.54 -23.42
CA MET A 204 16.41 -8.34 -23.81
C MET A 204 16.78 -8.97 -25.16
N LYS A 205 16.04 -10.01 -25.59
CA LYS A 205 16.24 -10.64 -26.91
C LYS A 205 15.46 -9.91 -28.01
N ALA A 206 14.19 -9.57 -27.72
CA ALA A 206 13.28 -8.99 -28.68
C ALA A 206 13.57 -7.50 -28.93
N HIS A 207 14.09 -6.78 -27.95
CA HIS A 207 14.32 -5.34 -27.93
C HIS A 207 15.78 -5.02 -27.58
N PRO A 208 16.73 -5.18 -28.51
CA PRO A 208 18.15 -4.86 -28.26
C PRO A 208 18.38 -3.37 -27.95
N GLU A 209 17.45 -2.50 -28.32
CA GLU A 209 17.43 -1.06 -27.99
C GLU A 209 17.00 -0.78 -26.54
N MET A 210 16.47 -1.77 -25.82
CA MET A 210 16.03 -1.60 -24.43
C MET A 210 17.22 -1.35 -23.51
N LYS A 211 17.15 -0.27 -22.75
CA LYS A 211 18.15 0.17 -21.77
C LYS A 211 17.60 0.34 -20.36
N GLY A 212 16.29 0.26 -20.18
CA GLY A 212 15.65 0.56 -18.93
C GLY A 212 14.48 -0.33 -18.58
N ILE A 213 14.28 -0.53 -17.27
CA ILE A 213 13.11 -1.19 -16.68
C ILE A 213 12.65 -0.37 -15.49
N VAL A 214 11.38 0.03 -15.50
CA VAL A 214 10.69 0.58 -14.31
C VAL A 214 9.73 -0.46 -13.78
N SER A 215 9.67 -0.65 -12.46
CA SER A 215 8.69 -1.55 -11.83
C SER A 215 7.94 -0.86 -10.72
N TYR A 216 6.61 -0.94 -10.78
CA TYR A 216 5.70 -0.39 -9.79
C TYR A 216 5.10 -1.45 -8.84
N GLY A 217 5.57 -2.70 -8.93
CA GLY A 217 5.29 -3.75 -7.95
C GLY A 217 6.58 -4.29 -7.33
N SER A 218 6.47 -4.82 -6.13
CA SER A 218 7.61 -5.09 -5.23
C SER A 218 8.55 -6.21 -5.65
N LEU A 219 8.11 -7.10 -6.54
CA LEU A 219 8.88 -8.28 -6.98
C LEU A 219 9.46 -8.13 -8.39
N GLY A 220 8.98 -7.15 -9.18
CA GLY A 220 9.38 -6.99 -10.57
C GLY A 220 10.87 -6.72 -10.75
N LEU A 221 11.45 -5.83 -9.93
CA LEU A 221 12.89 -5.54 -9.98
C LEU A 221 13.75 -6.71 -9.49
N ILE A 222 13.22 -7.57 -8.61
CA ILE A 222 13.96 -8.74 -8.13
C ILE A 222 14.19 -9.72 -9.27
N GLY A 223 13.13 -10.09 -10.01
CA GLY A 223 13.25 -10.98 -11.18
C GLY A 223 14.04 -10.33 -12.32
N ALA A 224 13.86 -9.02 -12.56
CA ALA A 224 14.67 -8.28 -13.53
C ALA A 224 16.15 -8.30 -13.17
N GLY A 225 16.49 -8.03 -11.89
CA GLY A 225 17.86 -8.06 -11.38
C GLY A 225 18.51 -9.43 -11.55
N GLU A 226 17.77 -10.50 -11.29
CA GLU A 226 18.25 -11.86 -11.51
C GLU A 226 18.55 -12.13 -12.99
N ALA A 227 17.65 -11.74 -13.91
CA ALA A 227 17.85 -11.88 -15.35
C ALA A 227 19.05 -11.08 -15.84
N ILE A 228 19.18 -9.81 -15.40
CA ILE A 228 20.31 -8.93 -15.72
C ILE A 228 21.63 -9.52 -15.22
N LYS A 229 21.67 -10.08 -14.00
CA LYS A 229 22.84 -10.77 -13.45
C LYS A 229 23.22 -11.98 -14.27
N LYS A 230 22.27 -12.86 -14.56
CA LYS A 230 22.48 -14.08 -15.36
C LYS A 230 23.02 -13.78 -16.76
N LYS A 231 22.56 -12.68 -17.37
CA LYS A 231 23.02 -12.20 -18.70
C LYS A 231 24.23 -11.29 -18.64
N ARG A 232 24.77 -10.95 -17.44
CA ARG A 232 25.85 -9.99 -17.24
C ARG A 232 25.57 -8.63 -17.91
N ALA A 233 24.31 -8.18 -17.84
CA ALA A 233 23.80 -7.01 -18.55
C ALA A 233 23.73 -5.73 -17.71
N LYS A 234 24.29 -5.69 -16.50
CA LYS A 234 24.18 -4.57 -15.56
C LYS A 234 24.68 -3.20 -16.07
N ASN A 235 25.56 -3.21 -17.06
CA ASN A 235 26.05 -1.99 -17.72
C ASN A 235 25.21 -1.61 -18.96
N LYS A 236 24.23 -2.42 -19.34
CA LYS A 236 23.36 -2.20 -20.51
C LYS A 236 21.94 -1.85 -20.11
N ILE A 237 21.46 -2.44 -19.00
CA ILE A 237 20.08 -2.28 -18.53
C ILE A 237 20.11 -1.57 -17.18
N SER A 238 19.40 -0.47 -17.08
CA SER A 238 19.16 0.32 -15.88
C SER A 238 17.80 -0.01 -15.28
N THR A 239 17.65 0.14 -13.97
CA THR A 239 16.39 -0.20 -13.30
C THR A 239 16.05 0.86 -12.24
N ALA A 240 14.76 1.17 -12.09
CA ALA A 240 14.24 2.01 -11.01
C ALA A 240 12.82 1.56 -10.63
N GLY A 241 12.39 1.79 -9.39
CA GLY A 241 11.02 1.50 -8.97
C GLY A 241 10.91 0.93 -7.56
N ILE A 242 9.79 0.27 -7.27
CA ILE A 242 9.54 -0.37 -5.97
C ILE A 242 10.31 -1.69 -5.86
N LEU A 243 10.76 -1.97 -4.65
CA LEU A 243 11.40 -3.24 -4.30
C LEU A 243 11.30 -3.50 -2.79
N MET A 244 11.46 -4.76 -2.39
CA MET A 244 11.71 -5.11 -1.00
C MET A 244 13.22 -5.03 -0.72
N PRO A 245 13.66 -4.17 0.21
CA PRO A 245 15.09 -3.92 0.47
C PRO A 245 15.90 -5.18 0.74
N ALA A 246 15.41 -6.07 1.61
CA ALA A 246 16.11 -7.29 1.98
C ALA A 246 16.32 -8.23 0.78
N GLN A 247 15.31 -8.41 -0.06
CA GLN A 247 15.39 -9.26 -1.25
C GLN A 247 16.24 -8.62 -2.36
N ALA A 248 16.16 -7.30 -2.50
CA ALA A 248 16.91 -6.56 -3.52
C ALA A 248 18.40 -6.36 -3.17
N ALA A 249 18.77 -6.45 -1.88
CA ALA A 249 20.13 -6.14 -1.42
C ALA A 249 21.25 -6.80 -2.23
N PRO A 250 21.19 -8.09 -2.60
CA PRO A 250 22.25 -8.70 -3.44
C PRO A 250 22.39 -8.06 -4.81
N TYR A 251 21.28 -7.66 -5.43
CA TYR A 251 21.25 -7.06 -6.77
C TYR A 251 21.59 -5.56 -6.75
N LEU A 252 21.22 -4.85 -5.68
CA LEU A 252 21.62 -3.48 -5.42
C LEU A 252 23.15 -3.39 -5.21
N LYS A 253 23.70 -4.27 -4.36
CA LYS A 253 25.17 -4.38 -4.16
C LYS A 253 25.91 -4.81 -5.42
N GLY A 254 25.31 -5.69 -6.23
CA GLY A 254 25.86 -6.15 -7.51
C GLY A 254 25.78 -5.10 -8.62
N GLY A 255 24.89 -4.10 -8.46
CA GLY A 255 24.62 -3.06 -9.45
C GLY A 255 23.71 -3.49 -10.59
N GLU A 256 23.02 -4.63 -10.47
CA GLU A 256 21.97 -5.07 -11.38
C GLU A 256 20.68 -4.26 -11.18
N ILE A 257 20.37 -3.90 -9.92
CA ILE A 257 19.36 -2.91 -9.57
C ILE A 257 20.10 -1.63 -9.18
N LYS A 258 19.67 -0.48 -9.71
CA LYS A 258 20.36 0.79 -9.46
C LYS A 258 19.84 1.48 -8.20
N LYS A 259 18.53 1.69 -8.10
CA LYS A 259 17.91 2.34 -6.96
C LYS A 259 16.44 1.90 -6.83
N GLY A 260 15.97 1.81 -5.60
CA GLY A 260 14.56 1.65 -5.27
C GLY A 260 13.99 2.91 -4.63
N PHE A 261 12.70 3.12 -4.84
CA PHE A 261 11.89 4.14 -4.20
C PHE A 261 10.66 3.46 -3.63
N LEU A 262 10.40 3.63 -2.35
CA LEU A 262 9.33 2.95 -1.66
C LEU A 262 8.92 3.71 -0.40
N TRP A 263 7.97 3.17 0.33
CA TRP A 263 7.66 3.48 1.73
C TRP A 263 7.74 2.20 2.55
N ASN A 264 7.74 2.31 3.88
CA ASN A 264 7.63 1.11 4.72
C ASN A 264 6.18 0.60 4.71
N PRO A 265 5.88 -0.60 4.20
CA PRO A 265 4.52 -1.13 4.18
C PRO A 265 3.88 -1.25 5.57
N ALA A 266 4.70 -1.44 6.63
CA ALA A 266 4.19 -1.48 7.99
C ALA A 266 3.55 -0.15 8.42
N ASP A 267 4.11 0.98 7.97
CA ASP A 267 3.55 2.30 8.30
C ASP A 267 2.17 2.47 7.64
N ALA A 268 1.98 1.97 6.41
CA ALA A 268 0.68 1.97 5.76
C ALA A 268 -0.34 1.08 6.49
N GLY A 269 0.04 -0.13 6.89
CA GLY A 269 -0.81 -1.03 7.67
C GLY A 269 -1.21 -0.42 9.02
N TYR A 270 -0.26 0.23 9.71
CA TYR A 270 -0.53 0.95 10.95
C TYR A 270 -1.49 2.12 10.74
N ALA A 271 -1.29 2.92 9.69
CA ALA A 271 -2.13 4.07 9.38
C ALA A 271 -3.58 3.66 9.08
N LEU A 272 -3.78 2.61 8.31
CA LEU A 272 -5.12 2.08 7.99
C LEU A 272 -5.90 1.72 9.25
N VAL A 273 -5.29 1.03 10.21
CA VAL A 273 -5.93 0.68 11.48
C VAL A 273 -6.13 1.90 12.37
N SER A 274 -5.14 2.79 12.46
CA SER A 274 -5.20 4.00 13.30
C SER A 274 -6.30 4.96 12.85
N VAL A 275 -6.38 5.25 11.55
CA VAL A 275 -7.42 6.13 11.00
C VAL A 275 -8.80 5.49 11.13
N SER A 276 -8.92 4.19 10.88
CA SER A 276 -10.19 3.46 11.10
C SER A 276 -10.67 3.61 12.54
N LYS A 277 -9.78 3.41 13.50
CA LYS A 277 -10.12 3.57 14.94
C LYS A 277 -10.52 5.00 15.28
N ASP A 278 -9.79 5.99 14.79
CA ASP A 278 -10.14 7.39 15.03
C ASP A 278 -11.54 7.73 14.51
N MET A 279 -11.89 7.24 13.33
CA MET A 279 -13.23 7.41 12.76
C MET A 279 -14.30 6.66 13.56
N LEU A 280 -14.02 5.44 14.05
CA LEU A 280 -14.92 4.67 14.92
C LEU A 280 -15.13 5.34 16.27
N ASP A 281 -14.12 6.05 16.78
CA ASP A 281 -14.21 6.90 17.99
C ASP A 281 -14.95 8.23 17.74
N GLY A 282 -15.41 8.48 16.51
CA GLY A 282 -16.15 9.69 16.13
C GLY A 282 -15.28 10.90 15.77
N LYS A 283 -13.97 10.74 15.63
CA LYS A 283 -13.08 11.81 15.15
C LYS A 283 -13.31 12.05 13.66
N LYS A 284 -13.22 13.30 13.24
CA LYS A 284 -13.34 13.67 11.84
C LYS A 284 -11.95 13.78 11.22
N VAL A 285 -11.74 13.16 10.07
CA VAL A 285 -10.50 13.27 9.28
C VAL A 285 -10.16 14.73 8.96
N THR A 286 -11.18 15.56 8.71
CA THR A 286 -11.02 16.99 8.43
C THR A 286 -10.42 17.80 9.58
N ASP A 287 -10.44 17.29 10.80
CA ASP A 287 -9.84 17.97 11.97
C ASP A 287 -8.31 17.75 12.04
N GLY A 288 -7.78 16.95 11.12
CA GLY A 288 -6.37 16.58 10.99
C GLY A 288 -6.11 15.12 11.35
N VAL A 289 -5.14 14.54 10.70
CA VAL A 289 -4.67 13.17 10.92
C VAL A 289 -3.18 13.19 11.21
N GLU A 290 -2.79 12.56 12.31
CA GLU A 290 -1.39 12.33 12.64
C GLU A 290 -1.20 10.86 12.99
N VAL A 291 -0.26 10.20 12.31
CA VAL A 291 0.02 8.77 12.49
C VAL A 291 1.47 8.59 12.91
N LYS A 292 1.70 7.68 13.86
CA LYS A 292 3.04 7.29 14.30
C LYS A 292 3.92 6.95 13.09
N ASP A 293 5.16 7.42 13.12
CA ASP A 293 6.20 7.22 12.08
C ASP A 293 5.91 7.90 10.72
N LEU A 294 4.66 8.26 10.43
CA LEU A 294 4.28 9.03 9.22
C LEU A 294 4.18 10.54 9.52
N GLY A 295 3.81 10.93 10.75
CA GLY A 295 3.58 12.31 11.14
C GLY A 295 2.22 12.83 10.71
N LYS A 296 2.13 14.15 10.43
CA LYS A 296 0.89 14.82 10.03
C LYS A 296 0.62 14.61 8.55
N ALA A 297 -0.64 14.31 8.23
CA ALA A 297 -1.11 14.17 6.86
C ALA A 297 -1.57 15.51 6.27
N GLU A 298 -1.48 15.63 4.96
CA GLU A 298 -2.24 16.56 4.14
C GLU A 298 -3.58 15.92 3.80
N ILE A 299 -4.68 16.67 3.94
CA ILE A 299 -6.04 16.17 3.72
C ILE A 299 -6.64 16.82 2.47
N ASP A 300 -6.86 16.00 1.43
CA ASP A 300 -7.64 16.41 0.25
C ASP A 300 -9.11 15.99 0.43
N THR A 301 -9.94 16.94 0.85
CA THR A 301 -11.35 16.68 1.10
C THR A 301 -12.18 16.53 -0.19
N GLN A 302 -11.68 16.99 -1.33
CA GLN A 302 -12.37 16.84 -2.61
C GLN A 302 -12.21 15.43 -3.18
N LYS A 303 -11.00 14.88 -3.05
CA LYS A 303 -10.68 13.52 -3.47
C LYS A 303 -10.85 12.47 -2.37
N GLN A 304 -11.10 12.90 -1.13
CA GLN A 304 -11.13 12.03 0.05
C GLN A 304 -9.82 11.27 0.24
N VAL A 305 -8.69 11.97 0.10
CA VAL A 305 -7.34 11.40 0.25
C VAL A 305 -6.63 11.98 1.48
N ILE A 306 -6.06 11.08 2.28
CA ILE A 306 -5.17 11.37 3.40
C ILE A 306 -3.75 11.08 2.92
N LYS A 307 -2.95 12.12 2.70
CA LYS A 307 -1.63 12.00 2.09
C LYS A 307 -0.52 12.30 3.08
N PHE A 308 0.43 11.37 3.18
CA PHE A 308 1.72 11.57 3.84
C PHE A 308 2.82 11.78 2.77
N ASN A 309 4.04 12.04 3.19
CA ASN A 309 5.16 12.19 2.27
C ASN A 309 6.42 11.50 2.85
N LYS A 310 6.45 10.17 2.76
CA LYS A 310 7.50 9.31 3.37
C LYS A 310 8.19 8.43 2.34
N ILE A 311 8.68 9.03 1.26
CA ILE A 311 9.49 8.30 0.28
C ILE A 311 10.83 7.90 0.92
N LEU A 312 11.17 6.63 0.80
CA LEU A 312 12.46 6.05 1.14
C LEU A 312 13.23 5.75 -0.15
N GLU A 313 14.47 6.19 -0.22
CA GLU A 313 15.39 5.81 -1.28
C GLU A 313 16.27 4.65 -0.81
N VAL A 314 16.39 3.62 -1.66
CA VAL A 314 17.14 2.40 -1.36
C VAL A 314 18.17 2.11 -2.42
N ASP A 315 19.40 1.96 -2.00
CA ASP A 315 20.54 1.59 -2.84
C ASP A 315 21.40 0.47 -2.19
N GLY A 316 22.56 0.18 -2.79
CA GLY A 316 23.46 -0.85 -2.27
C GLY A 316 24.06 -0.56 -0.89
N ASN A 317 24.00 0.70 -0.40
CA ASN A 317 24.58 1.11 0.87
C ASN A 317 23.61 0.92 2.03
N ASN A 318 22.31 1.13 1.80
CA ASN A 318 21.32 1.15 2.89
C ASN A 318 20.29 0.01 2.88
N ALA A 319 20.21 -0.79 1.80
CA ALA A 319 19.21 -1.85 1.67
C ALA A 319 19.15 -2.84 2.85
N THR A 320 20.30 -3.17 3.45
CA THR A 320 20.34 -4.12 4.58
C THR A 320 20.05 -3.49 5.93
N SER A 321 20.08 -2.16 6.06
CA SER A 321 19.84 -1.46 7.32
C SER A 321 18.37 -1.10 7.55
N LEU A 322 17.52 -1.19 6.53
CA LEU A 322 16.10 -0.87 6.64
C LEU A 322 15.29 -1.94 7.37
N GLY A 323 15.79 -3.18 7.50
CA GLY A 323 15.21 -4.23 8.35
C GLY A 323 13.95 -4.91 7.80
N PHE A 324 13.60 -4.69 6.53
CA PHE A 324 12.46 -5.34 5.90
C PHE A 324 12.67 -5.61 4.41
#